data_14d32ddd8c661b6e02fd76563b59f4ec
#
_entry.id   14d32ddd8c661b6e02fd76563b59f4ec
#
_cell.length_a   1.000
_cell.length_b   1.000
_cell.length_c   1.000
_cell.angle_alpha   90.00
_cell.angle_beta   90.00
_cell.angle_gamma   90.00
#
_symmetry.space_group_name_H-M   'P 1'
#
loop_
_entity.id
_entity.type
_entity.pdbx_description
1 polymer ?
#
loop_
_entity_poly.entity_id
_entity_poly.type
_entity_poly.pdbx_seq_one_letter_code
_entity_poly.pdbx_strand_id
1 'polypeptide(L)'
;MPIDIKVLHDGIGIMYLCHGTMIGKDFIEANKRILTFSEHLKQVRYGLIDATAIDDIHIAESEMVMITAQDKKIAGLVAPGAVVAVISKSDVAFGLARMWESFIEHTGWETMTFRTRWKAESWIKEKVKANFGMDLIAHNSSGPAPL
;
A
#
# COMPACT_ATOMS: atom_id res chain seq x y z
N MET A 1 -1.39 3.05 17.35
CA MET A 1 -0.59 3.32 16.13
C MET A 1 -1.51 3.82 15.04
N PRO A 2 -1.19 4.94 14.36
CA PRO A 2 -2.05 5.43 13.28
C PRO A 2 -2.11 4.50 12.06
N ILE A 3 -1.13 3.63 11.91
CA ILE A 3 -1.14 2.64 10.83
C ILE A 3 -1.02 1.25 11.42
N ASP A 4 -2.02 0.42 11.15
CA ASP A 4 -1.97 -1.01 11.43
C ASP A 4 -1.56 -1.73 10.15
N ILE A 5 -0.55 -2.58 10.26
CA ILE A 5 -0.06 -3.34 9.10
C ILE A 5 -0.65 -4.73 9.18
N LYS A 6 -1.35 -5.14 8.12
CA LYS A 6 -2.01 -6.45 8.04
C LYS A 6 -1.44 -7.24 6.88
N VAL A 7 -1.29 -8.54 7.08
CA VAL A 7 -0.91 -9.47 6.01
C VAL A 7 -2.19 -10.12 5.47
N LEU A 8 -2.37 -10.10 4.17
CA LEU A 8 -3.56 -10.62 3.50
C LEU A 8 -3.18 -11.77 2.57
N HIS A 9 -4.13 -12.67 2.34
CA HIS A 9 -3.97 -13.76 1.37
C HIS A 9 -2.66 -14.55 1.58
N ASP A 10 -2.42 -14.94 2.83
CA ASP A 10 -1.26 -15.79 3.19
C ASP A 10 0.10 -15.18 2.77
N GLY A 11 0.22 -13.86 2.88
CA GLY A 11 1.48 -13.16 2.58
C GLY A 11 1.58 -12.61 1.17
N ILE A 12 0.57 -12.82 0.33
CA ILE A 12 0.53 -12.26 -1.02
C ILE A 12 0.28 -10.76 -1.00
N GLY A 13 -0.46 -10.28 -0.01
CA GLY A 13 -0.79 -8.87 0.12
C GLY A 13 -0.40 -8.28 1.46
N ILE A 14 -0.13 -6.97 1.46
CA ILE A 14 0.11 -6.19 2.66
C ILE A 14 -0.84 -5.00 2.64
N MET A 15 -1.52 -4.76 3.76
CA MET A 15 -2.41 -3.61 3.90
C MET A 15 -1.91 -2.69 5.00
N TYR A 16 -1.87 -1.39 4.70
CA TYR A 16 -1.76 -0.32 5.69
C TYR A 16 -3.17 0.18 5.98
N LEU A 17 -3.65 -0.06 7.18
CA LEU A 17 -4.94 0.45 7.63
C LEU A 17 -4.67 1.71 8.44
N CYS A 18 -4.95 2.86 7.83
CA CYS A 18 -4.62 4.18 8.41
C CYS A 18 -5.85 4.77 9.10
N HIS A 19 -5.65 5.39 10.26
CA HIS A 19 -6.75 6.00 11.00
C HIS A 19 -6.27 7.18 11.84
N GLY A 20 -7.21 8.10 12.11
CA GLY A 20 -6.96 9.28 12.92
C GLY A 20 -6.18 10.35 12.18
N THR A 21 -5.41 11.14 12.91
CA THR A 21 -4.54 12.18 12.34
C THR A 21 -3.23 11.55 11.89
N MET A 22 -2.92 11.69 10.60
CA MET A 22 -1.73 11.11 9.99
C MET A 22 -0.70 12.20 9.70
N ILE A 23 0.55 11.92 9.99
CA ILE A 23 1.68 12.76 9.58
C ILE A 23 2.66 11.90 8.78
N GLY A 24 3.57 12.53 8.05
CA GLY A 24 4.54 11.80 7.22
C GLY A 24 5.37 10.80 8.00
N LYS A 25 5.72 11.13 9.25
CA LYS A 25 6.48 10.23 10.12
C LYS A 25 5.80 8.88 10.32
N ASP A 26 4.46 8.85 10.33
CA ASP A 26 3.72 7.59 10.52
C ASP A 26 3.97 6.62 9.36
N PHE A 27 4.00 7.14 8.13
CA PHE A 27 4.32 6.32 6.96
C PHE A 27 5.77 5.89 6.95
N ILE A 28 6.68 6.77 7.36
CA ILE A 28 8.10 6.46 7.45
C ILE A 28 8.34 5.31 8.44
N GLU A 29 7.68 5.35 9.60
CA GLU A 29 7.80 4.30 10.60
C GLU A 29 7.19 2.98 10.12
N ALA A 30 6.02 3.03 9.45
CA ALA A 30 5.40 1.84 8.89
C ALA A 30 6.30 1.18 7.84
N ASN A 31 6.89 1.96 6.95
CA ASN A 31 7.82 1.46 5.94
C ASN A 31 9.07 0.84 6.56
N LYS A 32 9.58 1.43 7.65
CA LYS A 32 10.70 0.83 8.39
C LYS A 32 10.34 -0.56 8.92
N ARG A 33 9.14 -0.71 9.46
CA ARG A 33 8.66 -2.01 9.94
C ARG A 33 8.60 -3.03 8.80
N ILE A 34 8.06 -2.64 7.65
CA ILE A 34 8.00 -3.51 6.48
C ILE A 34 9.40 -3.95 6.06
N LEU A 35 10.36 -3.03 6.05
CA LEU A 35 11.73 -3.33 5.64
C LEU A 35 12.46 -4.30 6.58
N THR A 36 12.02 -4.41 7.84
CA THR A 36 12.59 -5.42 8.76
C THR A 36 12.17 -6.83 8.39
N PHE A 37 11.12 -7.00 7.56
CA PHE A 37 10.63 -8.31 7.11
C PHE A 37 10.96 -8.57 5.64
N SER A 38 12.12 -8.11 5.18
CA SER A 38 12.50 -8.15 3.78
C SER A 38 12.43 -9.55 3.15
N GLU A 39 12.69 -10.59 3.94
CA GLU A 39 12.60 -11.98 3.47
C GLU A 39 11.19 -12.34 3.00
N HIS A 40 10.16 -11.79 3.67
CA HIS A 40 8.77 -12.08 3.36
C HIS A 40 8.25 -11.26 2.18
N LEU A 41 8.97 -10.20 1.80
CA LEU A 41 8.50 -9.31 0.73
C LEU A 41 8.57 -9.94 -0.65
N LYS A 42 9.40 -10.96 -0.84
CA LYS A 42 9.56 -11.63 -2.14
C LYS A 42 8.27 -12.21 -2.68
N GLN A 43 7.36 -12.63 -1.80
CA GLN A 43 6.08 -13.23 -2.21
C GLN A 43 4.95 -12.20 -2.35
N VAL A 44 5.19 -10.95 -1.97
CA VAL A 44 4.16 -9.91 -2.01
C VAL A 44 3.89 -9.49 -3.45
N ARG A 45 2.62 -9.53 -3.83
CA ARG A 45 2.16 -9.18 -5.18
C ARG A 45 1.30 -7.94 -5.19
N TYR A 46 0.79 -7.51 -4.04
CA TYR A 46 0.06 -6.25 -3.97
C TYR A 46 0.18 -5.60 -2.59
N GLY A 47 0.01 -4.28 -2.60
CA GLY A 47 -0.17 -3.49 -1.39
C GLY A 47 -1.49 -2.75 -1.46
N LEU A 48 -2.09 -2.50 -0.31
CA LEU A 48 -3.32 -1.74 -0.19
C LEU A 48 -3.17 -0.74 0.94
N ILE A 49 -3.27 0.54 0.62
CA ILE A 49 -3.24 1.60 1.64
C ILE A 49 -4.67 2.10 1.81
N ASP A 50 -5.29 1.73 2.92
CA ASP A 50 -6.65 2.13 3.23
C ASP A 50 -6.63 3.37 4.12
N ALA A 51 -6.90 4.53 3.52
CA ALA A 51 -6.91 5.81 4.17
C ALA A 51 -8.33 6.32 4.46
N THR A 52 -9.34 5.44 4.43
CA THR A 52 -10.73 5.87 4.61
C THR A 52 -11.06 6.34 6.01
N ALA A 53 -10.32 5.88 7.02
CA ALA A 53 -10.53 6.25 8.42
C ALA A 53 -9.61 7.39 8.89
N ILE A 54 -8.94 8.06 7.97
CA ILE A 54 -8.11 9.23 8.29
C ILE A 54 -9.01 10.43 8.54
N ASP A 55 -8.79 11.12 9.67
CA ASP A 55 -9.50 12.36 9.99
C ASP A 55 -8.79 13.57 9.40
N ASP A 56 -7.46 13.57 9.42
CA ASP A 56 -6.64 14.65 8.90
C ASP A 56 -5.26 14.10 8.51
N ILE A 57 -4.61 14.75 7.55
CA ILE A 57 -3.32 14.26 7.06
C ILE A 57 -2.42 15.44 6.68
N HIS A 58 -1.17 15.41 7.19
CA HIS A 58 -0.15 16.40 6.91
C HIS A 58 1.17 15.70 6.57
N ILE A 59 1.61 15.81 5.33
CA ILE A 59 2.88 15.26 4.88
C ILE A 59 3.69 16.40 4.26
N ALA A 60 4.83 16.72 4.87
CA ALA A 60 5.74 17.72 4.32
C ALA A 60 6.45 17.16 3.09
N GLU A 61 6.89 18.03 2.18
CA GLU A 61 7.58 17.60 0.98
C GLU A 61 8.81 16.76 1.30
N SER A 62 9.61 17.17 2.29
CA SER A 62 10.78 16.41 2.72
C SER A 62 10.41 15.00 3.20
N GLU A 63 9.28 14.87 3.88
CA GLU A 63 8.78 13.57 4.33
C GLU A 63 8.33 12.72 3.14
N MET A 64 7.68 13.32 2.17
CA MET A 64 7.28 12.60 0.94
C MET A 64 8.51 12.05 0.20
N VAL A 65 9.59 12.82 0.15
CA VAL A 65 10.85 12.36 -0.44
C VAL A 65 11.41 11.15 0.30
N MET A 66 11.36 11.19 1.64
CA MET A 66 11.83 10.05 2.46
C MET A 66 10.95 8.82 2.26
N ILE A 67 9.63 9.01 2.25
CA ILE A 67 8.66 7.91 2.03
C ILE A 67 8.93 7.24 0.68
N THR A 68 9.09 8.04 -0.37
CA THR A 68 9.30 7.49 -1.71
C THR A 68 10.66 6.80 -1.84
N ALA A 69 11.69 7.26 -1.13
CA ALA A 69 12.97 6.58 -1.09
C ALA A 69 12.85 5.19 -0.46
N GLN A 70 12.06 5.07 0.62
CA GLN A 70 11.77 3.78 1.23
C GLN A 70 10.96 2.89 0.28
N ASP A 71 9.97 3.46 -0.40
CA ASP A 71 9.12 2.74 -1.34
C ASP A 71 9.93 2.16 -2.50
N LYS A 72 10.94 2.87 -2.97
CA LYS A 72 11.84 2.34 -4.00
C LYS A 72 12.57 1.09 -3.51
N LYS A 73 13.00 1.07 -2.26
CA LYS A 73 13.64 -0.11 -1.67
C LYS A 73 12.65 -1.27 -1.59
N ILE A 74 11.45 -1.00 -1.12
CA ILE A 74 10.40 -2.01 -1.01
C ILE A 74 10.06 -2.57 -2.41
N ALA A 75 9.94 -1.69 -3.41
CA ALA A 75 9.64 -2.11 -4.78
C ALA A 75 10.69 -3.08 -5.34
N GLY A 76 11.95 -2.92 -4.94
CA GLY A 76 13.02 -3.82 -5.34
C GLY A 76 13.01 -5.17 -4.62
N LEU A 77 12.24 -5.30 -3.54
CA LEU A 77 12.18 -6.52 -2.73
C LEU A 77 10.93 -7.35 -2.99
N VAL A 78 9.83 -6.73 -3.43
CA VAL A 78 8.59 -7.44 -3.73
C VAL A 78 8.67 -8.12 -5.11
N ALA A 79 7.70 -8.96 -5.42
CA ALA A 79 7.65 -9.64 -6.72
C ALA A 79 7.56 -8.60 -7.85
N PRO A 80 8.35 -8.76 -8.94
CA PRO A 80 8.22 -7.90 -10.11
C PRO A 80 6.79 -7.98 -10.66
N GLY A 81 6.17 -6.83 -10.93
CA GLY A 81 4.77 -6.78 -11.37
C GLY A 81 3.79 -6.53 -10.23
N ALA A 82 4.27 -6.39 -8.99
CA ALA A 82 3.41 -6.06 -7.86
C ALA A 82 2.75 -4.70 -8.06
N VAL A 83 1.54 -4.56 -7.54
CA VAL A 83 0.74 -3.34 -7.69
C VAL A 83 0.37 -2.78 -6.32
N VAL A 84 0.08 -1.48 -6.26
CA VAL A 84 -0.34 -0.82 -5.02
C VAL A 84 -1.59 0.01 -5.28
N ALA A 85 -2.63 -0.22 -4.48
CA ALA A 85 -3.84 0.59 -4.51
C ALA A 85 -3.93 1.45 -3.26
N VAL A 86 -4.44 2.66 -3.43
CA VAL A 86 -4.70 3.58 -2.32
C VAL A 86 -6.19 3.89 -2.31
N ILE A 87 -6.82 3.84 -1.13
CA ILE A 87 -8.21 4.24 -0.97
C ILE A 87 -8.26 5.53 -0.15
N SER A 88 -8.92 6.55 -0.68
CA SER A 88 -8.97 7.84 -0.02
C SER A 88 -10.32 8.50 -0.24
N LYS A 89 -11.00 8.89 0.84
CA LYS A 89 -12.29 9.57 0.77
C LYS A 89 -12.15 11.09 0.66
N SER A 90 -11.22 11.69 1.40
CA SER A 90 -11.05 13.14 1.41
C SER A 90 -10.27 13.61 0.17
N ASP A 91 -10.56 14.82 -0.27
CA ASP A 91 -9.86 15.41 -1.41
C ASP A 91 -8.40 15.68 -1.10
N VAL A 92 -8.09 16.07 0.15
CA VAL A 92 -6.69 16.29 0.56
C VAL A 92 -5.89 15.01 0.48
N ALA A 93 -6.40 13.93 1.08
CA ALA A 93 -5.71 12.64 1.06
C ALA A 93 -5.62 12.08 -0.37
N PHE A 94 -6.67 12.28 -1.17
CA PHE A 94 -6.66 11.86 -2.58
C PHE A 94 -5.57 12.60 -3.37
N GLY A 95 -5.45 13.92 -3.16
CA GLY A 95 -4.43 14.72 -3.81
C GLY A 95 -3.02 14.31 -3.40
N LEU A 96 -2.81 14.00 -2.11
CA LEU A 96 -1.51 13.52 -1.62
C LEU A 96 -1.16 12.15 -2.22
N ALA A 97 -2.16 11.27 -2.36
CA ALA A 97 -1.95 9.97 -2.99
C ALA A 97 -1.53 10.12 -4.45
N ARG A 98 -2.18 11.03 -5.19
CA ARG A 98 -1.81 11.31 -6.58
C ARG A 98 -0.40 11.89 -6.69
N MET A 99 -0.02 12.75 -5.75
CA MET A 99 1.34 13.28 -5.70
C MET A 99 2.35 12.16 -5.46
N TRP A 100 2.06 11.27 -4.50
CA TRP A 100 2.91 10.10 -4.23
C TRP A 100 3.08 9.23 -5.47
N GLU A 101 2.01 8.97 -6.21
CA GLU A 101 2.09 8.18 -7.44
C GLU A 101 3.11 8.76 -8.42
N SER A 102 3.14 10.08 -8.58
CA SER A 102 4.08 10.70 -9.50
C SER A 102 5.54 10.57 -9.05
N PHE A 103 5.78 10.54 -7.73
CA PHE A 103 7.14 10.36 -7.19
C PHE A 103 7.65 8.94 -7.40
N ILE A 104 6.78 7.93 -7.44
CA ILE A 104 7.20 6.53 -7.50
C ILE A 104 7.01 5.89 -8.87
N GLU A 105 6.59 6.65 -9.89
CA GLU A 105 6.29 6.08 -11.21
C GLU A 105 7.47 5.34 -11.86
N HIS A 106 8.70 5.65 -11.44
CA HIS A 106 9.90 4.99 -11.97
C HIS A 106 10.31 3.74 -11.22
N THR A 107 9.57 3.34 -10.17
CA THR A 107 9.93 2.17 -9.36
C THR A 107 9.56 0.85 -10.02
N GLY A 108 8.71 0.89 -11.05
CA GLY A 108 8.13 -0.30 -11.64
C GLY A 108 6.80 -0.71 -11.02
N TRP A 109 6.38 -0.06 -9.94
CA TRP A 109 5.06 -0.29 -9.36
C TRP A 109 3.98 0.34 -10.23
N GLU A 110 2.96 -0.41 -10.49
CA GLU A 110 1.70 0.11 -11.03
C GLU A 110 0.84 0.50 -9.84
N THR A 111 0.38 1.76 -9.80
CA THR A 111 -0.38 2.29 -8.67
C THR A 111 -1.68 2.91 -9.17
N MET A 112 -2.69 2.92 -8.31
CA MET A 112 -3.97 3.55 -8.60
C MET A 112 -4.61 4.01 -7.30
N THR A 113 -5.28 5.18 -7.35
CA THR A 113 -5.99 5.74 -6.20
C THR A 113 -7.49 5.63 -6.44
N PHE A 114 -8.22 5.17 -5.42
CA PHE A 114 -9.66 4.92 -5.47
C PHE A 114 -10.37 5.63 -4.35
N ARG A 115 -11.66 5.85 -4.53
CA ARG A 115 -12.53 6.43 -3.49
C ARG A 115 -13.21 5.37 -2.63
N THR A 116 -13.33 4.14 -3.10
CA THR A 116 -14.00 3.06 -2.39
C THR A 116 -13.14 1.81 -2.32
N ARG A 117 -13.31 1.04 -1.25
CA ARG A 117 -12.61 -0.22 -1.06
C ARG A 117 -12.95 -1.23 -2.14
N TRP A 118 -14.21 -1.28 -2.52
CA TRP A 118 -14.70 -2.20 -3.54
C TRP A 118 -13.96 -2.04 -4.86
N LYS A 119 -13.79 -0.80 -5.31
CA LYS A 119 -13.08 -0.53 -6.58
C LYS A 119 -11.61 -0.89 -6.49
N ALA A 120 -10.98 -0.59 -5.35
CA ALA A 120 -9.57 -0.91 -5.11
C ALA A 120 -9.35 -2.43 -5.13
N GLU A 121 -10.19 -3.17 -4.42
CA GLU A 121 -10.07 -4.63 -4.36
C GLU A 121 -10.32 -5.28 -5.71
N SER A 122 -11.28 -4.78 -6.48
CA SER A 122 -11.54 -5.28 -7.84
C SER A 122 -10.34 -5.07 -8.76
N TRP A 123 -9.72 -3.91 -8.68
CA TRP A 123 -8.55 -3.58 -9.47
C TRP A 123 -7.35 -4.46 -9.09
N ILE A 124 -7.12 -4.64 -7.80
CA ILE A 124 -6.04 -5.52 -7.30
C ILE A 124 -6.24 -6.94 -7.82
N LYS A 125 -7.45 -7.46 -7.69
CA LYS A 125 -7.77 -8.82 -8.13
C LYS A 125 -7.49 -9.01 -9.61
N GLU A 126 -7.90 -8.05 -10.42
CA GLU A 126 -7.70 -8.08 -11.87
C GLU A 126 -6.20 -8.02 -12.21
N LYS A 127 -5.45 -7.12 -11.57
CA LYS A 127 -4.02 -6.95 -11.84
C LYS A 127 -3.19 -8.14 -11.37
N VAL A 128 -3.49 -8.70 -10.21
CA VAL A 128 -2.77 -9.86 -9.71
C VAL A 128 -3.02 -11.06 -10.61
N LYS A 129 -4.24 -11.21 -11.11
CA LYS A 129 -4.52 -12.26 -12.08
C LYS A 129 -3.77 -12.04 -13.39
N ALA A 130 -3.78 -10.82 -13.92
CA ALA A 130 -3.10 -10.51 -15.18
C ALA A 130 -1.59 -10.66 -15.07
N ASN A 131 -1.00 -10.20 -13.96
CA ASN A 131 0.46 -10.16 -13.82
C ASN A 131 1.06 -11.47 -13.29
N PHE A 132 0.30 -12.25 -12.53
CA PHE A 132 0.80 -13.45 -11.85
C PHE A 132 -0.01 -14.70 -12.10
N GLY A 133 -1.13 -14.62 -12.81
CA GLY A 133 -2.03 -15.75 -13.03
C GLY A 133 -2.70 -16.25 -11.77
N MET A 134 -2.75 -15.42 -10.72
CA MET A 134 -3.23 -15.81 -9.39
C MET A 134 -4.63 -15.28 -9.14
N ASP A 135 -5.52 -16.13 -8.62
CA ASP A 135 -6.87 -15.75 -8.24
C ASP A 135 -6.96 -15.57 -6.73
N LEU A 136 -7.17 -14.33 -6.29
CA LEU A 136 -7.20 -13.99 -4.87
C LEU A 136 -8.47 -14.41 -4.14
N ILE A 137 -9.55 -14.72 -4.85
CA ILE A 137 -10.81 -15.10 -4.22
C ILE A 137 -10.63 -16.35 -3.36
N ALA A 138 -9.90 -17.33 -3.85
CA ALA A 138 -9.71 -18.61 -3.18
C ALA A 138 -8.95 -18.50 -1.87
N HIS A 139 -8.26 -17.39 -1.63
CA HIS A 139 -7.40 -17.21 -0.44
C HIS A 139 -7.99 -16.27 0.60
N ASN A 140 -9.26 -15.91 0.46
CA ASN A 140 -9.87 -14.88 1.30
C ASN A 140 -10.63 -15.44 2.49
N SER A 141 -10.40 -16.68 2.87
CA SER A 141 -11.17 -17.35 3.92
C SER A 141 -10.74 -16.97 5.35
N SER A 142 -9.50 -16.62 5.55
CA SER A 142 -8.95 -16.40 6.89
C SER A 142 -8.96 -14.95 7.36
N GLY A 143 -9.26 -14.01 6.49
CA GLY A 143 -9.19 -12.59 6.80
C GLY A 143 -7.76 -12.10 7.05
N PRO A 144 -7.60 -10.82 7.44
CA PRO A 144 -6.27 -10.26 7.66
C PRO A 144 -5.66 -10.71 8.98
N ALA A 145 -4.35 -10.89 8.97
CA ALA A 145 -3.56 -11.17 10.16
C ALA A 145 -2.62 -9.99 10.44
N PRO A 146 -2.35 -9.66 11.71
CA PRO A 146 -1.39 -8.60 12.03
C PRO A 146 0.03 -9.04 11.64
N LEU A 147 0.79 -8.06 11.23
CA LEU A 147 2.18 -8.30 10.88
C LEU A 147 3.07 -8.30 12.12
#